data_7d4f3cbc8d0f5ecde2f3e435a4c0cebe
#
_entry.id   7d4f3cbc8d0f5ecde2f3e435a4c0cebe
#
_cell.length_a   1.000
_cell.length_b   1.000
_cell.length_c   1.000
_cell.angle_alpha   90.00
_cell.angle_beta   90.00
_cell.angle_gamma   90.00
#
_symmetry.space_group_name_H-M   'P 1'
#
loop_
_entity.id
_entity.type
_entity.pdbx_description
1 polymer ?
#
loop_
_entity_poly.entity_id
_entity_poly.type
_entity_poly.pdbx_seq_one_letter_code
_entity_poly.pdbx_strand_id
1 'polypeptide(L)'
;EKQTGIKLEIIKGQEEAQLLYNNLVEKTDSNEGNFAYIDVGGGSTEVSLIHDGNLAESFSYDMGTLRMLSGRVTTETEELFKQNLTKYAQQYGNIQIIGSGGNINKLNKLARHSKNANKVLTLAELKRLHQMMQPLSIEEREISFCLKEDRADVIIPAAEIFIKTCEYLQCDSIMVPNISLADSIVDGLYEKTQQAKD
;
A
#
# COMPACT_ATOMS: atom_id res chain seq x y z
N GLU A 1 2.62 -29.20 -3.80
CA GLU A 1 3.04 -29.91 -5.01
C GLU A 1 2.62 -31.38 -4.99
N LYS A 2 2.88 -32.14 -3.91
CA LYS A 2 2.56 -33.58 -3.82
C LYS A 2 1.07 -33.95 -3.97
N GLN A 3 0.15 -33.04 -3.60
CA GLN A 3 -1.31 -33.30 -3.65
C GLN A 3 -1.99 -32.71 -4.89
N THR A 4 -1.47 -31.65 -5.45
CA THR A 4 -2.13 -30.88 -6.52
C THR A 4 -1.30 -30.77 -7.80
N GLY A 5 -0.02 -31.13 -7.77
CA GLY A 5 0.94 -30.88 -8.85
C GLY A 5 1.35 -29.41 -9.03
N ILE A 6 0.76 -28.49 -8.23
CA ILE A 6 1.04 -27.06 -8.32
C ILE A 6 2.26 -26.74 -7.46
N LYS A 7 3.29 -26.16 -8.07
CA LYS A 7 4.46 -25.62 -7.38
C LYS A 7 4.11 -24.23 -6.82
N LEU A 8 4.23 -24.07 -5.51
CA LEU A 8 4.09 -22.76 -4.86
C LEU A 8 5.47 -22.13 -4.73
N GLU A 9 5.58 -20.89 -5.13
CA GLU A 9 6.77 -20.07 -4.96
C GLU A 9 6.42 -18.88 -4.05
N ILE A 10 7.32 -18.57 -3.12
CA ILE A 10 7.20 -17.39 -2.25
C ILE A 10 8.11 -16.32 -2.84
N ILE A 11 7.51 -15.25 -3.35
CA ILE A 11 8.26 -14.09 -3.81
C ILE A 11 8.62 -13.21 -2.60
N LYS A 12 9.74 -12.52 -2.68
CA LYS A 12 10.16 -11.55 -1.66
C LYS A 12 9.42 -10.24 -1.86
N GLY A 13 9.20 -9.47 -0.79
CA GLY A 13 8.54 -8.17 -0.88
C GLY A 13 9.19 -7.19 -1.86
N GLN A 14 10.52 -7.30 -2.06
CA GLN A 14 11.24 -6.54 -3.09
C GLN A 14 10.83 -6.92 -4.52
N GLU A 15 10.66 -8.20 -4.80
CA GLU A 15 10.22 -8.69 -6.11
C GLU A 15 8.76 -8.32 -6.36
N GLU A 16 7.92 -8.39 -5.33
CA GLU A 16 6.53 -7.92 -5.38
C GLU A 16 6.45 -6.44 -5.73
N ALA A 17 7.21 -5.59 -5.02
CA ALA A 17 7.26 -4.15 -5.25
C ALA A 17 7.73 -3.82 -6.68
N GLN A 18 8.73 -4.53 -7.19
CA GLN A 18 9.22 -4.32 -8.55
C GLN A 18 8.19 -4.72 -9.62
N LEU A 19 7.48 -5.83 -9.42
CA LEU A 19 6.42 -6.27 -10.34
C LEU A 19 5.27 -5.27 -10.41
N LEU A 20 4.84 -4.75 -9.25
CA LEU A 20 3.77 -3.75 -9.18
C LEU A 20 4.21 -2.40 -9.76
N TYR A 21 5.46 -2.00 -9.51
CA TYR A 21 6.03 -0.80 -10.09
C TYR A 21 6.10 -0.88 -11.62
N ASN A 22 6.64 -1.96 -12.17
CA ASN A 22 6.73 -2.15 -13.62
C ASN A 22 5.35 -2.03 -14.29
N ASN A 23 4.34 -2.68 -13.73
CA ASN A 23 2.96 -2.58 -14.23
C ASN A 23 2.38 -1.16 -14.13
N LEU A 24 2.78 -0.39 -13.12
CA LEU A 24 2.36 1.02 -12.98
C LEU A 24 3.03 1.88 -14.04
N VAL A 25 4.33 1.71 -14.25
CA VAL A 25 5.14 2.45 -15.20
C VAL A 25 4.67 2.25 -16.64
N GLU A 26 4.36 1.01 -17.04
CA GLU A 26 3.78 0.71 -18.34
C GLU A 26 2.46 1.47 -18.61
N LYS A 27 1.71 1.77 -17.53
CA LYS A 27 0.45 2.52 -17.61
C LYS A 27 0.61 4.04 -17.53
N THR A 28 1.77 4.54 -17.17
CA THR A 28 2.02 5.98 -16.94
C THR A 28 3.00 6.61 -17.92
N ASP A 29 3.63 5.84 -18.79
CA ASP A 29 4.67 6.28 -19.76
C ASP A 29 5.86 7.02 -19.11
N SER A 30 6.10 6.87 -17.81
CA SER A 30 7.17 7.56 -17.09
C SER A 30 7.90 6.63 -16.13
N ASN A 31 9.18 6.40 -16.40
CA ASN A 31 10.11 5.68 -15.52
C ASN A 31 10.86 6.61 -14.57
N GLU A 32 10.67 7.93 -14.69
CA GLU A 32 11.39 8.92 -13.92
C GLU A 32 10.60 9.33 -12.68
N GLY A 33 11.29 9.56 -11.57
CA GLY A 33 10.73 10.07 -10.34
C GLY A 33 10.95 9.18 -9.12
N ASN A 34 10.41 9.65 -8.00
CA ASN A 34 10.56 9.00 -6.70
C ASN A 34 9.22 8.42 -6.25
N PHE A 35 9.21 7.13 -5.97
CA PHE A 35 8.01 6.43 -5.54
C PHE A 35 8.24 5.71 -4.22
N ALA A 36 7.24 5.74 -3.35
CA ALA A 36 7.17 4.91 -2.16
C ALA A 36 5.99 3.94 -2.32
N TYR A 37 6.29 2.68 -2.56
CA TYR A 37 5.29 1.62 -2.56
C TYR A 37 5.06 1.14 -1.13
N ILE A 38 3.80 1.18 -0.68
CA ILE A 38 3.40 0.87 0.70
C ILE A 38 2.36 -0.23 0.67
N ASP A 39 2.65 -1.35 1.32
CA ASP A 39 1.68 -2.41 1.57
C ASP A 39 1.46 -2.61 3.07
N VAL A 40 0.22 -2.42 3.52
CA VAL A 40 -0.15 -2.53 4.94
C VAL A 40 -0.88 -3.84 5.17
N GLY A 41 -0.14 -4.81 5.71
CA GLY A 41 -0.65 -6.10 6.14
C GLY A 41 -1.18 -6.12 7.57
N GLY A 42 -1.56 -7.31 8.04
CA GLY A 42 -1.99 -7.52 9.43
C GLY A 42 -0.82 -7.50 10.42
N GLY A 43 0.30 -8.08 10.07
CA GLY A 43 1.50 -8.20 10.93
C GLY A 43 2.56 -7.16 10.69
N SER A 44 2.70 -6.68 9.46
CA SER A 44 3.79 -5.80 9.03
C SER A 44 3.30 -4.73 8.06
N THR A 45 4.16 -3.75 7.84
CA THR A 45 4.05 -2.76 6.77
C THR A 45 5.33 -2.83 5.95
N GLU A 46 5.19 -3.14 4.68
CA GLU A 46 6.26 -3.17 3.70
C GLU A 46 6.36 -1.82 3.01
N VAL A 47 7.59 -1.30 2.92
CA VAL A 47 7.91 -0.07 2.23
C VAL A 47 9.03 -0.34 1.23
N SER A 48 8.77 -0.05 -0.03
CA SER A 48 9.78 -0.11 -1.08
C SER A 48 9.93 1.25 -1.73
N LEU A 49 11.14 1.77 -1.71
CA LEU A 49 11.50 3.10 -2.19
C LEU A 49 12.16 2.96 -3.56
N ILE A 50 11.59 3.61 -4.56
CA ILE A 50 12.01 3.50 -5.95
C ILE A 50 12.43 4.89 -6.43
N HIS A 51 13.61 4.96 -7.04
CA HIS A 51 14.20 6.16 -7.62
C HIS A 51 14.58 5.87 -9.07
N ASP A 52 14.03 6.64 -10.00
CA ASP A 52 14.27 6.54 -11.44
C ASP A 52 14.25 5.08 -11.94
N GLY A 53 13.17 4.38 -11.65
CA GLY A 53 12.95 3.01 -12.10
C GLY A 53 13.66 1.92 -11.30
N ASN A 54 14.53 2.28 -10.35
CA ASN A 54 15.33 1.32 -9.60
C ASN A 54 14.89 1.26 -8.14
N LEU A 55 14.84 0.05 -7.59
CA LEU A 55 14.63 -0.14 -6.16
C LEU A 55 15.83 0.40 -5.38
N ALA A 56 15.65 1.51 -4.68
CA ALA A 56 16.68 2.13 -3.88
C ALA A 56 16.82 1.44 -2.50
N GLU A 57 15.71 1.30 -1.78
CA GLU A 57 15.67 0.68 -0.45
C GLU A 57 14.35 -0.07 -0.27
N SER A 58 14.35 -1.10 0.59
CA SER A 58 13.14 -1.83 0.97
C SER A 58 13.19 -2.22 2.43
N PHE A 59 12.08 -2.02 3.13
CA PHE A 59 11.94 -2.25 4.57
C PHE A 59 10.68 -3.05 4.86
N SER A 60 10.73 -3.90 5.89
CA SER A 60 9.56 -4.49 6.51
C SER A 60 9.55 -4.10 7.97
N TYR A 61 8.48 -3.42 8.39
CA TYR A 61 8.30 -2.97 9.77
C TYR A 61 7.28 -3.87 10.47
N ASP A 62 7.59 -4.32 11.66
CA ASP A 62 6.67 -5.04 12.55
C ASP A 62 5.53 -4.14 13.05
N MET A 63 4.85 -3.48 12.12
CA MET A 63 3.78 -2.51 12.32
C MET A 63 2.66 -2.77 11.29
N GLY A 64 1.84 -3.79 11.56
CA GLY A 64 0.65 -4.10 10.77
C GLY A 64 -0.62 -3.83 11.57
N THR A 65 -1.77 -3.89 10.92
CA THR A 65 -3.06 -3.52 11.51
C THR A 65 -3.42 -4.35 12.74
N LEU A 66 -3.27 -5.68 12.69
CA LEU A 66 -3.54 -6.57 13.82
C LEU A 66 -2.51 -6.41 14.95
N ARG A 67 -1.26 -6.10 14.59
CA ARG A 67 -0.21 -5.84 15.57
C ARG A 67 -0.47 -4.53 16.32
N MET A 68 -0.97 -3.50 15.64
CA MET A 68 -1.42 -2.24 16.26
C MET A 68 -2.61 -2.49 17.21
N LEU A 69 -3.64 -3.19 16.76
CA LEU A 69 -4.82 -3.52 17.59
C LEU A 69 -4.45 -4.29 18.84
N SER A 70 -3.44 -5.16 18.77
CA SER A 70 -2.96 -5.94 19.93
C SER A 70 -1.94 -5.22 20.81
N GLY A 71 -1.60 -3.95 20.52
CA GLY A 71 -0.62 -3.16 21.26
C GLY A 71 0.81 -3.72 21.20
N ARG A 72 1.16 -4.44 20.11
CA ARG A 72 2.47 -5.10 19.95
C ARG A 72 3.45 -4.33 19.07
N VAL A 73 3.09 -3.14 18.62
CA VAL A 73 4.02 -2.25 17.93
C VAL A 73 4.89 -1.59 18.98
N THR A 74 6.21 -1.68 18.81
CA THR A 74 7.15 -1.06 19.76
C THR A 74 7.46 0.37 19.34
N THR A 75 7.86 1.19 20.31
CA THR A 75 8.31 2.56 20.08
C THR A 75 9.51 2.60 19.12
N GLU A 76 10.42 1.63 19.22
CA GLU A 76 11.58 1.51 18.34
C GLU A 76 11.17 1.29 16.88
N THR A 77 10.12 0.47 16.64
CA THR A 77 9.58 0.24 15.29
C THR A 77 8.96 1.52 14.72
N GLU A 78 8.17 2.25 15.52
CA GLU A 78 7.56 3.52 15.09
C GLU A 78 8.62 4.58 14.78
N GLU A 79 9.63 4.71 15.64
CA GLU A 79 10.75 5.63 15.44
C GLU A 79 11.56 5.30 14.18
N LEU A 80 11.86 4.01 13.95
CA LEU A 80 12.58 3.56 12.76
C LEU A 80 11.78 3.85 11.48
N PHE A 81 10.48 3.57 11.50
CA PHE A 81 9.57 3.89 10.40
C PHE A 81 9.60 5.38 10.06
N LYS A 82 9.44 6.23 11.08
CA LYS A 82 9.49 7.68 10.94
C LYS A 82 10.84 8.17 10.40
N GLN A 83 11.95 7.70 10.99
CA GLN A 83 13.30 8.12 10.61
C GLN A 83 13.61 7.77 9.15
N ASN A 84 13.32 6.54 8.73
CA ASN A 84 13.61 6.10 7.37
C ASN A 84 12.80 6.88 6.34
N LEU A 85 11.49 7.08 6.56
CA LEU A 85 10.66 7.81 5.62
C LEU A 85 11.02 9.29 5.57
N THR A 86 11.29 9.92 6.72
CA THR A 86 11.71 11.33 6.76
C THR A 86 13.05 11.52 6.06
N LYS A 87 14.02 10.63 6.31
CA LYS A 87 15.32 10.64 5.62
C LYS A 87 15.14 10.55 4.11
N TYR A 88 14.28 9.64 3.63
CA TYR A 88 14.03 9.45 2.22
C TYR A 88 13.37 10.70 1.59
N ALA A 89 12.40 11.30 2.27
CA ALA A 89 11.78 12.55 1.82
C ALA A 89 12.78 13.69 1.69
N GLN A 90 13.72 13.81 2.63
CA GLN A 90 14.79 14.81 2.58
C GLN A 90 15.79 14.57 1.47
N GLN A 91 16.08 13.31 1.18
CA GLN A 91 17.08 12.93 0.18
C GLN A 91 16.57 13.12 -1.26
N TYR A 92 15.32 12.75 -1.54
CA TYR A 92 14.81 12.67 -2.90
C TYR A 92 13.74 13.74 -3.23
N GLY A 93 12.92 14.15 -2.25
CA GLY A 93 11.80 15.08 -2.49
C GLY A 93 10.77 14.56 -3.51
N ASN A 94 9.69 15.31 -3.72
CA ASN A 94 8.66 15.00 -4.73
C ASN A 94 8.29 13.51 -4.86
N ILE A 95 8.04 12.84 -3.73
CA ILE A 95 7.73 11.41 -3.67
C ILE A 95 6.25 11.20 -3.98
N GLN A 96 5.96 10.21 -4.82
CA GLN A 96 4.60 9.73 -5.04
C GLN A 96 4.37 8.44 -4.25
N ILE A 97 3.36 8.41 -3.38
CA ILE A 97 2.99 7.22 -2.63
C ILE A 97 2.07 6.35 -3.48
N ILE A 98 2.40 5.05 -3.56
CA ILE A 98 1.56 4.02 -4.15
C ILE A 98 1.11 3.10 -3.02
N GLY A 99 -0.19 3.09 -2.73
CA GLY A 99 -0.78 2.25 -1.71
C GLY A 99 -1.33 0.96 -2.29
N SER A 100 -0.98 -0.17 -1.69
CA SER A 100 -1.46 -1.50 -2.01
C SER A 100 -2.23 -2.14 -0.86
N GLY A 101 -3.00 -3.16 -1.19
CA GLY A 101 -3.73 -3.98 -0.23
C GLY A 101 -5.20 -3.62 -0.07
N GLY A 102 -5.93 -4.52 0.58
CA GLY A 102 -7.38 -4.43 0.70
C GLY A 102 -7.87 -3.24 1.52
N ASN A 103 -7.07 -2.76 2.50
CA ASN A 103 -7.45 -1.64 3.36
C ASN A 103 -7.42 -0.32 2.61
N ILE A 104 -6.33 -0.01 1.89
CA ILE A 104 -6.24 1.24 1.13
C ILE A 104 -7.26 1.28 -0.02
N ASN A 105 -7.48 0.15 -0.68
CA ASN A 105 -8.51 0.02 -1.71
C ASN A 105 -9.91 0.33 -1.14
N LYS A 106 -10.23 -0.15 0.06
CA LYS A 106 -11.51 0.14 0.71
C LYS A 106 -11.61 1.60 1.14
N LEU A 107 -10.57 2.18 1.75
CA LEU A 107 -10.50 3.60 2.11
C LEU A 107 -10.69 4.50 0.88
N ASN A 108 -9.98 4.21 -0.20
CA ASN A 108 -10.14 4.93 -1.45
C ASN A 108 -11.57 4.81 -2.03
N LYS A 109 -12.20 3.63 -1.93
CA LYS A 109 -13.59 3.44 -2.34
C LYS A 109 -14.57 4.24 -1.48
N LEU A 110 -14.34 4.36 -0.19
CA LEU A 110 -15.17 5.13 0.75
C LEU A 110 -15.01 6.65 0.55
N ALA A 111 -13.83 7.12 0.17
CA ALA A 111 -13.58 8.53 -0.11
C ALA A 111 -14.34 9.06 -1.34
N ARG A 112 -14.69 8.17 -2.26
CA ARG A 112 -15.29 8.54 -3.55
C ARG A 112 -16.76 8.92 -3.39
N HIS A 113 -17.08 10.19 -3.62
CA HIS A 113 -18.45 10.67 -3.73
C HIS A 113 -19.01 10.65 -5.16
N SER A 114 -18.21 10.29 -6.17
CA SER A 114 -18.59 10.33 -7.59
C SER A 114 -18.11 9.09 -8.34
N LYS A 115 -18.89 8.71 -9.40
CA LYS A 115 -18.56 7.58 -10.28
C LYS A 115 -17.31 7.78 -11.14
N ASN A 116 -16.78 9.00 -11.24
CA ASN A 116 -15.53 9.31 -11.93
C ASN A 116 -14.36 9.16 -10.96
N ALA A 117 -13.94 7.94 -10.84
CA ALA A 117 -12.98 7.51 -9.85
C ALA A 117 -11.55 7.89 -10.21
N ASN A 118 -11.02 8.95 -9.63
CA ASN A 118 -9.59 9.16 -9.58
C ASN A 118 -8.95 8.03 -8.76
N LYS A 119 -7.86 7.44 -9.28
CA LYS A 119 -7.05 6.43 -8.57
C LYS A 119 -6.20 7.06 -7.45
N VAL A 120 -6.63 8.18 -6.91
CA VAL A 120 -5.89 9.00 -5.95
C VAL A 120 -6.77 9.26 -4.74
N LEU A 121 -6.25 8.94 -3.56
CA LEU A 121 -6.82 9.24 -2.25
C LEU A 121 -6.01 10.37 -1.63
N THR A 122 -6.63 11.52 -1.38
CA THR A 122 -5.96 12.65 -0.75
C THR A 122 -5.80 12.43 0.75
N LEU A 123 -4.72 12.97 1.34
CA LEU A 123 -4.49 12.94 2.79
C LEU A 123 -5.66 13.59 3.55
N ALA A 124 -6.25 14.66 3.01
CA ALA A 124 -7.40 15.31 3.61
C ALA A 124 -8.63 14.41 3.70
N GLU A 125 -8.94 13.66 2.61
CA GLU A 125 -10.04 12.69 2.61
C GLU A 125 -9.76 11.50 3.52
N LEU A 126 -8.51 11.00 3.55
CA LEU A 126 -8.10 9.93 4.44
C LEU A 126 -8.26 10.34 5.91
N LYS A 127 -7.79 11.53 6.29
CA LYS A 127 -7.97 12.10 7.65
C LYS A 127 -9.45 12.28 8.00
N ARG A 128 -10.26 12.78 7.06
CA ARG A 128 -11.70 12.91 7.25
C ARG A 128 -12.37 11.56 7.51
N LEU A 129 -12.06 10.53 6.71
CA LEU A 129 -12.59 9.19 6.91
C LEU A 129 -12.17 8.60 8.26
N HIS A 130 -10.90 8.74 8.63
CA HIS A 130 -10.39 8.30 9.91
C HIS A 130 -11.15 8.96 11.07
N GLN A 131 -11.32 10.29 11.06
CA GLN A 131 -12.05 11.04 12.09
C GLN A 131 -13.52 10.62 12.19
N MET A 132 -14.17 10.30 11.06
CA MET A 132 -15.57 9.84 11.04
C MET A 132 -15.72 8.43 11.61
N MET A 133 -14.77 7.54 11.35
CA MET A 133 -14.84 6.14 11.76
C MET A 133 -14.30 5.88 13.17
N GLN A 134 -13.34 6.68 13.64
CA GLN A 134 -12.64 6.48 14.90
C GLN A 134 -13.58 6.40 16.14
N PRO A 135 -14.61 7.27 16.28
CA PRO A 135 -15.50 7.22 17.46
C PRO A 135 -16.53 6.09 17.41
N LEU A 136 -16.67 5.38 16.28
CA LEU A 136 -17.68 4.37 16.08
C LEU A 136 -17.22 2.99 16.58
N SER A 137 -18.16 2.20 17.09
CA SER A 137 -17.92 0.77 17.36
C SER A 137 -17.68 -0.01 16.06
N ILE A 138 -17.24 -1.27 16.18
CA ILE A 138 -17.05 -2.15 15.02
C ILE A 138 -18.36 -2.33 14.27
N GLU A 139 -19.45 -2.64 14.99
CA GLU A 139 -20.79 -2.84 14.43
C GLU A 139 -21.33 -1.58 13.73
N GLU A 140 -21.09 -0.40 14.33
CA GLU A 140 -21.48 0.88 13.72
C GLU A 140 -20.69 1.15 12.43
N ARG A 141 -19.40 0.79 12.38
CA ARG A 141 -18.60 0.89 11.16
C ARG A 141 -19.08 -0.07 10.07
N GLU A 142 -19.43 -1.31 10.44
CA GLU A 142 -20.02 -2.28 9.50
C GLU A 142 -21.27 -1.73 8.83
N ILE A 143 -22.19 -1.20 9.62
CA ILE A 143 -23.48 -0.67 9.14
C ILE A 143 -23.26 0.63 8.33
N SER A 144 -22.55 1.62 8.92
CA SER A 144 -22.46 2.97 8.34
C SER A 144 -21.59 3.04 7.09
N PHE A 145 -20.58 2.15 6.98
CA PHE A 145 -19.61 2.15 5.86
C PHE A 145 -19.68 0.89 5.00
N CYS A 146 -20.66 0.03 5.23
CA CYS A 146 -20.79 -1.27 4.55
C CYS A 146 -19.46 -2.03 4.56
N LEU A 147 -18.86 -2.15 5.74
CA LEU A 147 -17.62 -2.91 5.97
C LEU A 147 -17.99 -4.35 6.30
N LYS A 148 -17.14 -5.28 5.93
CA LYS A 148 -17.20 -6.64 6.45
C LYS A 148 -16.53 -6.68 7.83
N GLU A 149 -16.88 -7.65 8.67
CA GLU A 149 -16.34 -7.85 10.01
C GLU A 149 -14.80 -7.85 10.02
N ASP A 150 -14.19 -8.63 9.12
CA ASP A 150 -12.73 -8.73 8.93
C ASP A 150 -12.06 -7.45 8.42
N ARG A 151 -12.83 -6.37 8.24
CA ARG A 151 -12.37 -5.07 7.78
C ARG A 151 -12.69 -3.94 8.75
N ALA A 152 -13.79 -4.03 9.48
CA ALA A 152 -14.27 -2.97 10.35
C ALA A 152 -13.34 -2.71 11.56
N ASP A 153 -12.62 -3.71 12.02
CA ASP A 153 -11.62 -3.60 13.10
C ASP A 153 -10.29 -3.03 12.59
N VAL A 154 -9.80 -3.49 11.42
CA VAL A 154 -8.46 -3.16 10.91
C VAL A 154 -8.40 -1.86 10.09
N ILE A 155 -9.55 -1.27 9.73
CA ILE A 155 -9.59 -0.10 8.84
C ILE A 155 -8.99 1.16 9.51
N ILE A 156 -9.17 1.31 10.84
CA ILE A 156 -8.64 2.44 11.61
C ILE A 156 -7.12 2.39 11.68
N PRO A 157 -6.48 1.30 12.18
CA PRO A 157 -5.03 1.22 12.21
C PRO A 157 -4.41 1.30 10.79
N ALA A 158 -5.09 0.77 9.77
CA ALA A 158 -4.61 0.96 8.40
C ALA A 158 -4.59 2.43 7.98
N ALA A 159 -5.67 3.18 8.26
CA ALA A 159 -5.74 4.61 7.97
C ALA A 159 -4.63 5.38 8.71
N GLU A 160 -4.36 5.05 9.98
CA GLU A 160 -3.30 5.68 10.78
C GLU A 160 -1.91 5.45 10.19
N ILE A 161 -1.60 4.24 9.73
CA ILE A 161 -0.31 3.94 9.08
C ILE A 161 -0.17 4.79 7.80
N PHE A 162 -1.18 4.84 6.95
CA PHE A 162 -1.13 5.63 5.72
C PHE A 162 -1.08 7.13 5.98
N ILE A 163 -1.76 7.64 7.01
CA ILE A 163 -1.65 9.05 7.42
C ILE A 163 -0.22 9.37 7.85
N LYS A 164 0.38 8.56 8.75
CA LYS A 164 1.77 8.71 9.18
C LYS A 164 2.73 8.65 7.99
N THR A 165 2.49 7.73 7.06
CA THR A 165 3.30 7.61 5.83
C THR A 165 3.28 8.89 5.01
N CYS A 166 2.09 9.46 4.76
CA CYS A 166 1.95 10.72 4.03
C CYS A 166 2.68 11.87 4.74
N GLU A 167 2.53 11.96 6.06
CA GLU A 167 3.14 13.02 6.86
C GLU A 167 4.68 12.93 6.86
N TYR A 168 5.24 11.73 7.00
CA TYR A 168 6.69 11.52 7.02
C TYR A 168 7.34 11.70 5.65
N LEU A 169 6.65 11.29 4.58
CA LEU A 169 7.08 11.50 3.20
C LEU A 169 6.71 12.88 2.66
N GLN A 170 5.99 13.71 3.42
CA GLN A 170 5.50 15.04 3.02
C GLN A 170 4.66 15.02 1.74
N CYS A 171 3.76 14.03 1.64
CA CYS A 171 2.90 13.82 0.48
C CYS A 171 1.44 14.12 0.83
N ASP A 172 0.72 14.75 -0.10
CA ASP A 172 -0.68 15.12 0.08
C ASP A 172 -1.68 14.09 -0.46
N SER A 173 -1.18 13.03 -1.07
CA SER A 173 -2.03 12.02 -1.70
C SER A 173 -1.35 10.67 -1.86
N ILE A 174 -2.17 9.64 -2.04
CA ILE A 174 -1.77 8.24 -2.28
C ILE A 174 -2.40 7.79 -3.59
N MET A 175 -1.59 7.31 -4.52
CA MET A 175 -2.09 6.60 -5.68
C MET A 175 -2.57 5.21 -5.25
N VAL A 176 -3.77 4.85 -5.65
CA VAL A 176 -4.37 3.53 -5.36
C VAL A 176 -4.75 2.88 -6.70
N PRO A 177 -3.81 2.23 -7.38
CA PRO A 177 -3.94 1.85 -8.78
C PRO A 177 -4.96 0.74 -9.04
N ASN A 178 -5.55 0.15 -8.02
CA ASN A 178 -6.50 -0.98 -8.14
C ASN A 178 -5.92 -2.16 -8.96
N ILE A 179 -4.61 -2.33 -8.87
CA ILE A 179 -3.83 -3.39 -9.48
C ILE A 179 -3.48 -4.36 -8.36
N SER A 180 -3.69 -5.63 -8.57
CA SER A 180 -3.25 -6.67 -7.64
C SER A 180 -1.90 -7.25 -8.09
N LEU A 181 -1.17 -7.84 -7.15
CA LEU A 181 0.02 -8.64 -7.46
C LEU A 181 -0.29 -9.72 -8.51
N ALA A 182 -1.48 -10.32 -8.45
CA ALA A 182 -1.91 -11.32 -9.42
C ALA A 182 -1.98 -10.75 -10.84
N ASP A 183 -2.49 -9.53 -11.01
CA ASP A 183 -2.53 -8.85 -12.32
C ASP A 183 -1.11 -8.64 -12.84
N SER A 184 -0.19 -8.16 -11.99
CA SER A 184 1.21 -7.91 -12.36
C SER A 184 1.97 -9.19 -12.71
N ILE A 185 1.69 -10.30 -12.01
CA ILE A 185 2.29 -11.61 -12.33
C ILE A 185 1.77 -12.10 -13.68
N VAL A 186 0.48 -11.99 -13.96
CA VAL A 186 -0.13 -12.42 -15.23
C VAL A 186 0.45 -11.60 -16.39
N ASP A 187 0.53 -10.28 -16.24
CA ASP A 187 1.09 -9.39 -17.26
C ASP A 187 2.56 -9.77 -17.54
N GLY A 188 3.41 -9.91 -16.51
CA GLY A 188 4.81 -10.31 -16.66
C GLY A 188 5.02 -11.71 -17.24
N LEU A 189 4.12 -12.67 -16.97
CA LEU A 189 4.16 -14.00 -17.62
C LEU A 189 3.75 -13.93 -19.08
N TYR A 190 2.79 -13.09 -19.42
CA TYR A 190 2.36 -12.87 -20.79
C TYR A 190 3.49 -12.28 -21.63
N GLU A 191 4.20 -11.27 -21.14
CA GLU A 191 5.35 -10.66 -21.83
C GLU A 191 6.49 -11.67 -22.08
N LYS A 192 6.87 -12.46 -21.06
CA LYS A 192 7.86 -13.52 -21.21
C LYS A 192 7.47 -14.55 -22.29
N THR A 193 6.18 -14.84 -22.43
CA THR A 193 5.68 -15.77 -23.46
C THR A 193 5.66 -15.16 -24.86
N GLN A 194 5.55 -13.82 -24.99
CA GLN A 194 5.66 -13.16 -26.28
C GLN A 194 7.14 -13.08 -26.75
N GLN A 195 8.05 -12.68 -25.84
CA GLN A 195 9.49 -12.61 -26.14
C GLN A 195 10.11 -14.00 -26.48
N ALA A 196 9.52 -15.10 -26.03
CA ALA A 196 9.98 -16.45 -26.35
C ALA A 196 9.49 -16.95 -27.74
N LYS A 197 8.66 -16.17 -28.45
CA LYS A 197 8.13 -16.50 -29.79
C LYS A 197 8.85 -15.76 -30.92
N ASP A 198 9.65 -14.75 -30.59
CA ASP A 198 10.55 -14.04 -31.47
C ASP A 198 11.97 -14.64 -31.43
#